data_42b71899c1fef237138927071bc42741
#
_entry.id   42b71899c1fef237138927071bc42741
#
_cell.length_a   1.000
_cell.length_b   1.000
_cell.length_c   1.000
_cell.angle_alpha   90.00
_cell.angle_beta   90.00
_cell.angle_gamma   90.00
#
_symmetry.space_group_name_H-M   'P 1'
#
loop_
_entity.id
_entity.type
_entity.pdbx_description
1 polymer ?
#
loop_
_entity_poly.entity_id
_entity_poly.type
_entity_poly.pdbx_seq_one_letter_code
_entity_poly.pdbx_strand_id
1 'polypeptide(L)'
;MIDFIGRVAIVTGAGGGLGRSYAWELAWRGAKVVVNDLGGSVDGTGASTKAADVVVEAITQAGGEAVANYESVATAAGGEAIVEAALESFGQVDIVINNAGILRDRSFANLTWEEIDGVVNTHLLGAFNVSQPAFRAMKEANYGRFVFTSSNAGIFGNFGQANYGAAKAGLVGLSNVIAIEGAKYGIQSNVIAPVARTRMTEQLLGPMAELVDPEQVMPMVVFLCSQQNPYTHEIFTAGGGRYGRIFIGTNEGWFAGSKAVPSVDDIADHLDEIRDISGYEIPMSSNEEIMIIGRALAGP
;
A
#
# COMPACT_ATOMS: atom_id res chain seq x y z
N MET A 1 -22.75 12.41 1.91
CA MET A 1 -22.07 11.38 2.74
C MET A 1 -21.34 10.48 1.78
N ILE A 2 -20.12 10.03 2.10
CA ILE A 2 -19.39 9.06 1.26
C ILE A 2 -20.06 7.71 1.43
N ASP A 3 -20.49 7.10 0.33
CA ASP A 3 -21.04 5.73 0.28
C ASP A 3 -20.34 4.91 -0.81
N PHE A 4 -20.57 3.62 -0.80
CA PHE A 4 -20.01 2.65 -1.72
C PHE A 4 -21.11 1.74 -2.33
N ILE A 5 -22.33 2.23 -2.38
CA ILE A 5 -23.47 1.50 -2.94
C ILE A 5 -23.14 1.11 -4.40
N GLY A 6 -23.31 -0.18 -4.70
CA GLY A 6 -22.99 -0.73 -6.02
C GLY A 6 -21.51 -0.99 -6.28
N ARG A 7 -20.62 -0.80 -5.27
CA ARG A 7 -19.19 -1.10 -5.36
C ARG A 7 -18.83 -2.44 -4.73
N VAL A 8 -17.81 -3.08 -5.28
CA VAL A 8 -17.26 -4.34 -4.79
C VAL A 8 -15.81 -4.13 -4.37
N ALA A 9 -15.50 -4.48 -3.13
CA ALA A 9 -14.19 -4.32 -2.54
C ALA A 9 -13.56 -5.68 -2.18
N ILE A 10 -12.28 -5.83 -2.46
CA ILE A 10 -11.43 -6.92 -1.97
C ILE A 10 -10.52 -6.32 -0.89
N VAL A 11 -10.53 -6.91 0.30
CA VAL A 11 -9.60 -6.54 1.38
C VAL A 11 -8.79 -7.77 1.77
N THR A 12 -7.47 -7.73 1.53
CA THR A 12 -6.59 -8.84 1.91
C THR A 12 -6.08 -8.68 3.34
N GLY A 13 -5.92 -9.80 4.07
CA GLY A 13 -5.59 -9.77 5.49
C GLY A 13 -6.70 -9.14 6.33
N ALA A 14 -7.96 -9.41 5.97
CA ALA A 14 -9.14 -8.75 6.54
C ALA A 14 -9.73 -9.46 7.76
N GLY A 15 -9.16 -10.58 8.21
CA GLY A 15 -9.62 -11.31 9.39
C GLY A 15 -9.33 -10.62 10.73
N GLY A 16 -8.55 -9.53 10.75
CA GLY A 16 -8.24 -8.79 11.97
C GLY A 16 -7.58 -7.44 11.73
N GLY A 17 -7.33 -6.71 12.82
CA GLY A 17 -6.60 -5.44 12.82
C GLY A 17 -7.14 -4.42 11.81
N LEU A 18 -6.23 -3.79 11.08
CA LEU A 18 -6.54 -2.77 10.06
C LEU A 18 -7.48 -3.30 8.97
N GLY A 19 -7.18 -4.49 8.40
CA GLY A 19 -7.99 -5.06 7.32
C GLY A 19 -9.44 -5.29 7.71
N ARG A 20 -9.68 -5.78 8.94
CA ARG A 20 -11.03 -5.93 9.48
C ARG A 20 -11.76 -4.58 9.56
N SER A 21 -11.11 -3.53 10.05
CA SER A 21 -11.73 -2.20 10.16
C SER A 21 -12.08 -1.62 8.79
N TYR A 22 -11.25 -1.85 7.78
CA TYR A 22 -11.52 -1.43 6.41
C TYR A 22 -12.71 -2.19 5.80
N ALA A 23 -12.72 -3.51 5.93
CA ALA A 23 -13.80 -4.35 5.42
C ALA A 23 -15.15 -4.00 6.05
N TRP A 24 -15.16 -3.78 7.36
CA TRP A 24 -16.34 -3.37 8.09
C TRP A 24 -16.90 -2.03 7.62
N GLU A 25 -16.05 -1.00 7.55
CA GLU A 25 -16.51 0.35 7.19
C GLU A 25 -16.95 0.45 5.73
N LEU A 26 -16.28 -0.25 4.81
CA LEU A 26 -16.71 -0.34 3.42
C LEU A 26 -18.09 -0.99 3.31
N ALA A 27 -18.31 -2.12 4.01
CA ALA A 27 -19.61 -2.79 4.03
C ALA A 27 -20.69 -1.94 4.70
N TRP A 28 -20.39 -1.27 5.82
CA TRP A 28 -21.28 -0.35 6.50
C TRP A 28 -21.75 0.80 5.60
N ARG A 29 -20.89 1.23 4.67
CA ARG A 29 -21.18 2.26 3.65
C ARG A 29 -21.78 1.71 2.37
N GLY A 30 -22.15 0.43 2.31
CA GLY A 30 -22.88 -0.19 1.21
C GLY A 30 -22.04 -0.89 0.16
N ALA A 31 -20.72 -1.07 0.35
CA ALA A 31 -19.92 -1.95 -0.50
C ALA A 31 -20.27 -3.43 -0.25
N LYS A 32 -20.13 -4.25 -1.29
CA LYS A 32 -20.02 -5.70 -1.18
C LYS A 32 -18.55 -6.05 -0.99
N VAL A 33 -18.21 -6.92 -0.03
CA VAL A 33 -16.83 -7.10 0.39
C VAL A 33 -16.39 -8.57 0.30
N VAL A 34 -15.27 -8.80 -0.37
CA VAL A 34 -14.51 -10.05 -0.23
C VAL A 34 -13.53 -9.88 0.93
N VAL A 35 -13.77 -10.61 2.00
CA VAL A 35 -12.93 -10.67 3.19
C VAL A 35 -11.92 -11.79 2.99
N ASN A 36 -10.72 -11.46 2.48
CA ASN A 36 -9.68 -12.46 2.31
C ASN A 36 -8.76 -12.49 3.53
N ASP A 37 -8.57 -13.67 4.09
CA ASP A 37 -7.59 -13.94 5.15
C ASP A 37 -7.25 -15.44 5.21
N LEU A 38 -5.97 -15.77 5.16
CA LEU A 38 -5.49 -17.13 5.33
C LEU A 38 -5.67 -17.66 6.76
N GLY A 39 -5.80 -16.74 7.75
CA GLY A 39 -5.97 -17.08 9.16
C GLY A 39 -4.69 -17.53 9.86
N GLY A 40 -3.54 -17.19 9.29
CA GLY A 40 -2.23 -17.49 9.87
C GLY A 40 -1.88 -16.63 11.08
N SER A 41 -0.81 -17.03 11.77
CA SER A 41 -0.16 -16.25 12.83
C SER A 41 0.63 -15.06 12.24
N VAL A 42 1.19 -14.21 13.11
CA VAL A 42 1.94 -13.00 12.71
C VAL A 42 3.17 -13.33 11.85
N ASP A 43 3.80 -14.47 12.07
CA ASP A 43 4.97 -14.95 11.29
C ASP A 43 4.59 -15.67 9.99
N GLY A 44 3.27 -15.80 9.71
CA GLY A 44 2.74 -16.46 8.51
C GLY A 44 2.62 -17.97 8.63
N THR A 45 2.73 -18.54 9.84
CA THR A 45 2.52 -19.98 10.06
C THR A 45 1.04 -20.30 10.31
N GLY A 46 0.62 -21.49 9.88
CA GLY A 46 -0.75 -21.97 10.05
C GLY A 46 -1.76 -21.32 9.09
N ALA A 47 -2.99 -21.82 9.15
CA ALA A 47 -4.13 -21.32 8.41
C ALA A 47 -5.43 -21.62 9.18
N SER A 48 -6.45 -20.77 9.04
CA SER A 48 -7.76 -20.97 9.65
C SER A 48 -8.83 -20.13 8.94
N THR A 49 -9.91 -20.76 8.52
CA THR A 49 -11.07 -20.05 7.92
C THR A 49 -11.76 -19.11 8.91
N LYS A 50 -11.65 -19.42 10.20
CA LYS A 50 -12.38 -18.73 11.27
C LYS A 50 -12.18 -17.22 11.31
N ALA A 51 -11.00 -16.72 10.92
CA ALA A 51 -10.73 -15.29 11.01
C ALA A 51 -11.58 -14.49 9.99
N ALA A 52 -11.64 -14.95 8.75
CA ALA A 52 -12.48 -14.33 7.71
C ALA A 52 -13.98 -14.54 8.01
N ASP A 53 -14.38 -15.75 8.42
CA ASP A 53 -15.77 -16.09 8.73
C ASP A 53 -16.37 -15.17 9.80
N VAL A 54 -15.64 -14.91 10.88
CA VAL A 54 -16.10 -14.01 11.97
C VAL A 54 -16.37 -12.61 11.45
N VAL A 55 -15.55 -12.10 10.53
CA VAL A 55 -15.75 -10.76 9.96
C VAL A 55 -16.95 -10.74 9.01
N VAL A 56 -17.09 -11.77 8.16
CA VAL A 56 -18.25 -11.91 7.26
C VAL A 56 -19.53 -12.03 8.05
N GLU A 57 -19.55 -12.86 9.09
CA GLU A 57 -20.73 -13.02 9.95
C GLU A 57 -21.12 -11.68 10.60
N ALA A 58 -20.16 -10.94 11.15
CA ALA A 58 -20.42 -9.65 11.76
C ALA A 58 -20.99 -8.64 10.73
N ILE A 59 -20.41 -8.55 9.54
CA ILE A 59 -20.90 -7.67 8.46
C ILE A 59 -22.34 -8.05 8.08
N THR A 60 -22.61 -9.34 7.91
CA THR A 60 -23.95 -9.84 7.51
C THR A 60 -24.99 -9.59 8.59
N GLN A 61 -24.65 -9.80 9.87
CA GLN A 61 -25.52 -9.49 10.99
C GLN A 61 -25.88 -8.01 11.08
N ALA A 62 -24.97 -7.12 10.63
CA ALA A 62 -25.23 -5.69 10.54
C ALA A 62 -26.00 -5.27 9.27
N GLY A 63 -26.37 -6.23 8.40
CA GLY A 63 -27.13 -5.97 7.17
C GLY A 63 -26.25 -5.65 5.94
N GLY A 64 -24.93 -5.78 6.01
CA GLY A 64 -24.03 -5.66 4.88
C GLY A 64 -23.90 -6.96 4.07
N GLU A 65 -23.21 -6.88 2.92
CA GLU A 65 -22.93 -8.02 2.05
C GLU A 65 -21.43 -8.34 2.05
N ALA A 66 -21.04 -9.55 2.43
CA ALA A 66 -19.66 -10.00 2.38
C ALA A 66 -19.55 -11.50 2.11
N VAL A 67 -18.43 -11.91 1.53
CA VAL A 67 -18.05 -13.32 1.35
C VAL A 67 -16.63 -13.54 1.87
N ALA A 68 -16.38 -14.71 2.44
CA ALA A 68 -15.05 -15.10 2.90
C ALA A 68 -14.24 -15.71 1.76
N ASN A 69 -12.94 -15.44 1.76
CA ASN A 69 -11.97 -16.09 0.89
C ASN A 69 -10.73 -16.43 1.72
N TYR A 70 -10.17 -17.62 1.53
CA TYR A 70 -9.08 -18.17 2.36
C TYR A 70 -7.79 -18.40 1.58
N GLU A 71 -7.75 -17.93 0.33
CA GLU A 71 -6.60 -18.13 -0.54
C GLU A 71 -5.38 -17.29 -0.12
N SER A 72 -4.22 -17.83 -0.38
CA SER A 72 -2.96 -17.16 -0.08
C SER A 72 -2.62 -16.12 -1.14
N VAL A 73 -2.38 -14.89 -0.74
CA VAL A 73 -1.86 -13.84 -1.64
C VAL A 73 -0.45 -14.18 -2.15
N ALA A 74 0.32 -15.01 -1.46
CA ALA A 74 1.72 -15.32 -1.78
C ALA A 74 1.90 -16.18 -3.04
N THR A 75 0.81 -16.60 -3.69
CA THR A 75 0.86 -17.37 -4.94
C THR A 75 0.02 -16.70 -6.03
N ALA A 76 0.45 -16.81 -7.28
CA ALA A 76 -0.30 -16.24 -8.41
C ALA A 76 -1.72 -16.84 -8.51
N ALA A 77 -1.84 -18.16 -8.35
CA ALA A 77 -3.15 -18.83 -8.35
C ALA A 77 -4.07 -18.36 -7.23
N GLY A 78 -3.52 -18.14 -6.01
CA GLY A 78 -4.28 -17.59 -4.89
C GLY A 78 -4.74 -16.16 -5.16
N GLY A 79 -3.87 -15.32 -5.74
CA GLY A 79 -4.23 -13.97 -6.14
C GLY A 79 -5.36 -13.92 -7.19
N GLU A 80 -5.30 -14.79 -8.20
CA GLU A 80 -6.38 -14.97 -9.19
C GLU A 80 -7.69 -15.42 -8.53
N ALA A 81 -7.65 -16.46 -7.67
CA ALA A 81 -8.82 -16.97 -6.97
C ALA A 81 -9.47 -15.96 -6.02
N ILE A 82 -8.69 -15.04 -5.44
CA ILE A 82 -9.23 -13.93 -4.62
C ILE A 82 -10.06 -12.98 -5.50
N VAL A 83 -9.58 -12.66 -6.70
CA VAL A 83 -10.30 -11.77 -7.63
C VAL A 83 -11.50 -12.49 -8.24
N GLU A 84 -11.36 -13.76 -8.60
CA GLU A 84 -12.47 -14.60 -9.08
C GLU A 84 -13.60 -14.68 -8.06
N ALA A 85 -13.31 -14.80 -6.77
CA ALA A 85 -14.34 -14.78 -5.73
C ALA A 85 -15.20 -13.51 -5.74
N ALA A 86 -14.63 -12.35 -6.05
CA ALA A 86 -15.38 -11.11 -6.23
C ALA A 86 -16.23 -11.11 -7.51
N LEU A 87 -15.65 -11.56 -8.62
CA LEU A 87 -16.35 -11.63 -9.91
C LEU A 87 -17.50 -12.64 -9.89
N GLU A 88 -17.30 -13.82 -9.30
CA GLU A 88 -18.33 -14.84 -9.18
C GLU A 88 -19.47 -14.45 -8.22
N SER A 89 -19.12 -13.87 -7.05
CA SER A 89 -20.11 -13.51 -6.04
C SER A 89 -20.86 -12.23 -6.36
N PHE A 90 -20.20 -11.24 -6.99
CA PHE A 90 -20.71 -9.88 -7.11
C PHE A 90 -20.63 -9.28 -8.53
N GLY A 91 -20.00 -9.98 -9.47
CA GLY A 91 -19.95 -9.61 -10.89
C GLY A 91 -18.91 -8.54 -11.26
N GLN A 92 -18.18 -7.96 -10.32
CA GLN A 92 -17.23 -6.88 -10.57
C GLN A 92 -16.16 -6.76 -9.50
N VAL A 93 -15.13 -5.94 -9.75
CA VAL A 93 -14.13 -5.50 -8.77
C VAL A 93 -13.89 -4.00 -8.96
N ASP A 94 -14.14 -3.20 -7.93
CA ASP A 94 -13.96 -1.75 -7.96
C ASP A 94 -12.82 -1.27 -7.06
N ILE A 95 -12.59 -1.97 -5.95
CA ILE A 95 -11.67 -1.57 -4.89
C ILE A 95 -10.81 -2.76 -4.50
N VAL A 96 -9.49 -2.55 -4.39
CA VAL A 96 -8.56 -3.52 -3.79
C VAL A 96 -7.72 -2.84 -2.72
N ILE A 97 -7.80 -3.34 -1.50
CA ILE A 97 -6.93 -2.95 -0.41
C ILE A 97 -5.93 -4.08 -0.15
N ASN A 98 -4.69 -3.88 -0.61
CA ASN A 98 -3.57 -4.77 -0.37
C ASN A 98 -3.03 -4.54 1.04
N ASN A 99 -3.53 -5.30 2.01
CA ASN A 99 -3.20 -5.14 3.42
C ASN A 99 -2.59 -6.41 4.04
N ALA A 100 -2.74 -7.58 3.43
CA ALA A 100 -2.16 -8.84 3.92
C ALA A 100 -0.66 -8.71 4.20
N GLY A 101 -0.19 -9.33 5.29
CA GLY A 101 1.20 -9.24 5.66
C GLY A 101 1.59 -10.10 6.85
N ILE A 102 2.90 -10.34 6.97
CA ILE A 102 3.54 -11.08 8.05
C ILE A 102 4.80 -10.35 8.53
N LEU A 103 5.31 -10.70 9.71
CA LEU A 103 6.59 -10.21 10.22
C LEU A 103 7.54 -11.36 10.51
N ARG A 104 8.77 -11.25 10.02
CA ARG A 104 9.91 -12.11 10.33
C ARG A 104 11.14 -11.23 10.54
N ASP A 105 11.09 -10.46 11.64
CA ASP A 105 12.08 -9.43 11.95
C ASP A 105 13.36 -10.07 12.48
N ARG A 106 14.49 -9.65 11.91
CA ARG A 106 15.83 -10.06 12.32
C ARG A 106 16.87 -9.06 11.87
N SER A 107 17.92 -8.86 12.65
CA SER A 107 19.04 -8.00 12.23
C SER A 107 19.60 -8.45 10.88
N PHE A 108 19.97 -7.51 10.02
CA PHE A 108 20.36 -7.78 8.63
C PHE A 108 21.44 -8.87 8.49
N ALA A 109 22.44 -8.85 9.36
CA ALA A 109 23.52 -9.84 9.34
C ALA A 109 23.06 -11.27 9.65
N ASN A 110 21.92 -11.44 10.31
CA ASN A 110 21.40 -12.75 10.75
C ASN A 110 20.14 -13.18 9.99
N LEU A 111 19.66 -12.35 9.08
CA LEU A 111 18.45 -12.60 8.30
C LEU A 111 18.66 -13.79 7.35
N THR A 112 17.74 -14.74 7.37
CA THR A 112 17.77 -15.92 6.50
C THR A 112 16.99 -15.67 5.21
N TRP A 113 17.32 -16.45 4.16
CA TRP A 113 16.57 -16.38 2.90
C TRP A 113 15.10 -16.78 3.07
N GLU A 114 14.79 -17.74 3.92
CA GLU A 114 13.41 -18.12 4.22
C GLU A 114 12.61 -16.96 4.83
N GLU A 115 13.23 -16.16 5.70
CA GLU A 115 12.61 -14.98 6.29
C GLU A 115 12.43 -13.85 5.24
N ILE A 116 13.38 -13.72 4.32
CA ILE A 116 13.28 -12.77 3.20
C ILE A 116 12.15 -13.18 2.27
N ASP A 117 12.20 -14.41 1.76
CA ASP A 117 11.23 -14.90 0.77
C ASP A 117 9.80 -14.89 1.32
N GLY A 118 9.59 -15.32 2.56
CA GLY A 118 8.28 -15.33 3.17
C GLY A 118 7.66 -13.93 3.24
N VAL A 119 8.44 -12.94 3.65
CA VAL A 119 7.98 -11.55 3.77
C VAL A 119 7.79 -10.91 2.39
N VAL A 120 8.74 -11.06 1.49
CA VAL A 120 8.66 -10.49 0.13
C VAL A 120 7.51 -11.14 -0.67
N ASN A 121 7.35 -12.45 -0.60
CA ASN A 121 6.28 -13.16 -1.29
C ASN A 121 4.89 -12.73 -0.78
N THR A 122 4.74 -12.52 0.53
CA THR A 122 3.43 -12.12 1.08
C THR A 122 3.12 -10.65 0.80
N HIS A 123 4.06 -9.74 1.07
CA HIS A 123 3.77 -8.30 1.00
C HIS A 123 3.87 -7.75 -0.42
N LEU A 124 4.96 -8.04 -1.13
CA LEU A 124 5.23 -7.44 -2.44
C LEU A 124 4.65 -8.29 -3.57
N LEU A 125 5.08 -9.53 -3.70
CA LEU A 125 4.56 -10.40 -4.75
C LEU A 125 3.08 -10.70 -4.55
N GLY A 126 2.60 -10.81 -3.30
CA GLY A 126 1.19 -10.94 -2.99
C GLY A 126 0.35 -9.76 -3.49
N ALA A 127 0.87 -8.54 -3.36
CA ALA A 127 0.21 -7.37 -3.91
C ALA A 127 0.15 -7.42 -5.46
N PHE A 128 1.20 -7.88 -6.14
CA PHE A 128 1.17 -8.12 -7.58
C PHE A 128 0.14 -9.18 -7.95
N ASN A 129 0.14 -10.30 -7.26
CA ASN A 129 -0.73 -11.45 -7.54
C ASN A 129 -2.22 -11.07 -7.50
N VAL A 130 -2.62 -10.22 -6.56
CA VAL A 130 -4.01 -9.75 -6.44
C VAL A 130 -4.28 -8.56 -7.36
N SER A 131 -3.36 -7.61 -7.45
CA SER A 131 -3.60 -6.36 -8.19
C SER A 131 -3.65 -6.57 -9.69
N GLN A 132 -2.85 -7.46 -10.27
CA GLN A 132 -2.80 -7.64 -11.71
C GLN A 132 -4.12 -8.17 -12.31
N PRO A 133 -4.74 -9.25 -11.80
CA PRO A 133 -6.04 -9.68 -12.27
C PRO A 133 -7.14 -8.64 -11.97
N ALA A 134 -7.13 -7.99 -10.81
CA ALA A 134 -8.06 -6.93 -10.49
C ALA A 134 -7.94 -5.72 -11.44
N PHE A 135 -6.71 -5.31 -11.77
CA PHE A 135 -6.47 -4.21 -12.72
C PHE A 135 -7.07 -4.51 -14.11
N ARG A 136 -7.00 -5.76 -14.57
CA ARG A 136 -7.63 -6.16 -15.85
C ARG A 136 -9.14 -5.95 -15.80
N ALA A 137 -9.82 -6.39 -14.74
CA ALA A 137 -11.26 -6.19 -14.56
C ALA A 137 -11.63 -4.70 -14.43
N MET A 138 -10.89 -3.95 -13.63
CA MET A 138 -11.09 -2.51 -13.45
C MET A 138 -10.87 -1.72 -14.74
N LYS A 139 -9.91 -2.14 -15.57
CA LYS A 139 -9.64 -1.52 -16.88
C LYS A 139 -10.84 -1.67 -17.81
N GLU A 140 -11.49 -2.82 -17.86
CA GLU A 140 -12.70 -3.06 -18.65
C GLU A 140 -13.87 -2.23 -18.14
N ALA A 141 -13.99 -2.08 -16.81
CA ALA A 141 -15.02 -1.27 -16.16
C ALA A 141 -14.77 0.25 -16.23
N ASN A 142 -13.56 0.69 -16.63
CA ASN A 142 -13.11 2.10 -16.58
C ASN A 142 -13.27 2.74 -15.20
N TYR A 143 -13.03 1.96 -14.15
CA TYR A 143 -13.05 2.41 -12.76
C TYR A 143 -12.23 1.47 -11.89
N GLY A 144 -11.44 2.03 -10.97
CA GLY A 144 -10.72 1.23 -9.98
C GLY A 144 -10.09 2.09 -8.89
N ARG A 145 -9.94 1.50 -7.70
CA ARG A 145 -9.26 2.08 -6.55
C ARG A 145 -8.34 1.05 -5.93
N PHE A 146 -7.06 1.36 -5.91
CA PHE A 146 -6.07 0.56 -5.19
C PHE A 146 -5.57 1.35 -3.98
N VAL A 147 -5.49 0.67 -2.84
CA VAL A 147 -4.77 1.16 -1.66
C VAL A 147 -3.78 0.09 -1.22
N PHE A 148 -2.51 0.48 -1.13
CA PHE A 148 -1.42 -0.38 -0.67
C PHE A 148 -1.03 -0.01 0.75
N THR A 149 -1.06 -0.98 1.65
CA THR A 149 -0.61 -0.80 3.03
C THR A 149 0.91 -0.95 3.10
N SER A 150 1.62 0.17 2.99
CA SER A 150 3.06 0.27 3.22
C SER A 150 3.36 0.40 4.73
N SER A 151 4.43 1.05 5.09
CA SER A 151 4.87 1.29 6.48
C SER A 151 5.87 2.44 6.52
N ASN A 152 5.98 3.11 7.67
CA ASN A 152 7.10 3.99 7.96
C ASN A 152 8.45 3.26 7.85
N ALA A 153 8.51 1.97 8.18
CA ALA A 153 9.71 1.15 7.98
C ALA A 153 10.11 1.02 6.50
N GLY A 154 9.12 1.00 5.57
CA GLY A 154 9.37 0.98 4.13
C GLY A 154 9.80 2.34 3.57
N ILE A 155 9.46 3.43 4.23
CA ILE A 155 9.80 4.79 3.77
C ILE A 155 11.09 5.31 4.42
N PHE A 156 11.25 5.07 5.73
CA PHE A 156 12.33 5.68 6.54
C PHE A 156 13.34 4.65 7.07
N GLY A 157 13.03 3.35 6.90
CA GLY A 157 13.82 2.27 7.47
C GLY A 157 13.49 2.01 8.95
N ASN A 158 13.77 0.77 9.38
CA ASN A 158 13.71 0.39 10.79
C ASN A 158 14.71 -0.74 11.05
N PHE A 159 15.34 -0.73 12.23
CA PHE A 159 16.28 -1.77 12.62
C PHE A 159 15.61 -3.15 12.67
N GLY A 160 16.27 -4.15 12.10
CA GLY A 160 15.79 -5.54 12.10
C GLY A 160 14.70 -5.85 11.06
N GLN A 161 14.34 -4.91 10.19
CA GLN A 161 13.25 -5.04 9.23
C GLN A 161 13.70 -4.87 7.77
N ALA A 162 14.85 -5.39 7.40
CA ALA A 162 15.38 -5.22 6.04
C ALA A 162 14.47 -5.88 4.97
N ASN A 163 13.97 -7.11 5.21
CA ASN A 163 13.01 -7.80 4.36
C ASN A 163 11.66 -7.04 4.26
N TYR A 164 11.12 -6.67 5.41
CA TYR A 164 9.85 -5.95 5.52
C TYR A 164 9.96 -4.54 4.93
N GLY A 165 11.00 -3.78 5.28
CA GLY A 165 11.23 -2.44 4.75
C GLY A 165 11.37 -2.44 3.23
N ALA A 166 12.15 -3.37 2.66
CA ALA A 166 12.28 -3.52 1.21
C ALA A 166 10.94 -3.85 0.53
N ALA A 167 10.18 -4.80 1.07
CA ALA A 167 8.88 -5.15 0.52
C ALA A 167 7.89 -3.98 0.58
N LYS A 168 7.84 -3.26 1.70
CA LYS A 168 6.94 -2.11 1.89
C LYS A 168 7.34 -0.88 1.06
N ALA A 169 8.64 -0.68 0.80
CA ALA A 169 9.12 0.32 -0.17
C ALA A 169 8.73 -0.06 -1.60
N GLY A 170 8.82 -1.35 -1.97
CA GLY A 170 8.40 -1.87 -3.27
C GLY A 170 6.93 -1.61 -3.59
N LEU A 171 6.06 -1.60 -2.58
CA LEU A 171 4.64 -1.26 -2.75
C LEU A 171 4.42 0.19 -3.22
N VAL A 172 5.29 1.11 -2.83
CA VAL A 172 5.24 2.51 -3.32
C VAL A 172 5.50 2.54 -4.82
N GLY A 173 6.55 1.86 -5.28
CA GLY A 173 6.87 1.77 -6.71
C GLY A 173 5.74 1.10 -7.51
N LEU A 174 5.18 -0.01 -7.00
CA LEU A 174 4.03 -0.68 -7.63
C LEU A 174 2.82 0.24 -7.74
N SER A 175 2.47 0.93 -6.65
CA SER A 175 1.35 1.88 -6.62
C SER A 175 1.53 3.01 -7.64
N ASN A 176 2.74 3.55 -7.74
CA ASN A 176 3.07 4.63 -8.67
C ASN A 176 2.85 4.21 -10.12
N VAL A 177 3.33 3.02 -10.50
CA VAL A 177 3.13 2.50 -11.86
C VAL A 177 1.65 2.24 -12.15
N ILE A 178 0.92 1.63 -11.22
CA ILE A 178 -0.53 1.40 -11.36
C ILE A 178 -1.28 2.72 -11.53
N ALA A 179 -0.92 3.76 -10.79
CA ALA A 179 -1.52 5.10 -10.92
C ALA A 179 -1.31 5.69 -12.32
N ILE A 180 -0.09 5.59 -12.86
CA ILE A 180 0.27 6.12 -14.18
C ILE A 180 -0.45 5.32 -15.30
N GLU A 181 -0.37 3.99 -15.27
CA GLU A 181 -0.97 3.14 -16.30
C GLU A 181 -2.51 3.14 -16.23
N GLY A 182 -3.05 3.28 -15.03
CA GLY A 182 -4.49 3.28 -14.74
C GLY A 182 -5.20 4.58 -15.05
N ALA A 183 -4.47 5.72 -15.14
CA ALA A 183 -5.06 7.05 -15.25
C ALA A 183 -6.10 7.18 -16.38
N LYS A 184 -5.79 6.67 -17.56
CA LYS A 184 -6.71 6.72 -18.72
C LYS A 184 -7.95 5.84 -18.59
N TYR A 185 -7.99 4.98 -17.59
CA TYR A 185 -9.12 4.08 -17.30
C TYR A 185 -9.85 4.47 -16.01
N GLY A 186 -9.60 5.66 -15.46
CA GLY A 186 -10.22 6.09 -14.21
C GLY A 186 -9.78 5.30 -12.97
N ILE A 187 -8.66 4.57 -13.07
CA ILE A 187 -8.08 3.81 -11.97
C ILE A 187 -7.12 4.71 -11.19
N GLN A 188 -7.30 4.76 -9.87
CA GLN A 188 -6.43 5.47 -8.94
C GLN A 188 -5.71 4.48 -8.02
N SER A 189 -4.49 4.83 -7.63
CA SER A 189 -3.66 4.02 -6.74
C SER A 189 -2.93 4.92 -5.75
N ASN A 190 -3.08 4.60 -4.47
CA ASN A 190 -2.47 5.35 -3.37
C ASN A 190 -1.87 4.39 -2.32
N VAL A 191 -1.03 4.93 -1.48
CA VAL A 191 -0.33 4.19 -0.43
C VAL A 191 -0.69 4.76 0.93
N ILE A 192 -0.91 3.88 1.90
CA ILE A 192 -1.02 4.23 3.32
C ILE A 192 0.20 3.67 4.08
N ALA A 193 0.86 4.49 4.88
CA ALA A 193 1.86 4.11 5.88
C ALA A 193 1.26 4.32 7.26
N PRO A 194 0.58 3.31 7.82
CA PRO A 194 -0.18 3.44 9.05
C PRO A 194 0.70 3.34 10.29
N VAL A 195 0.27 4.00 11.37
CA VAL A 195 0.75 3.76 12.72
C VAL A 195 -0.44 3.34 13.58
N ALA A 196 -0.54 2.06 13.90
CA ALA A 196 -1.66 1.51 14.65
C ALA A 196 -1.23 0.32 15.51
N ARG A 197 -1.91 0.13 16.63
CA ARG A 197 -1.79 -1.08 17.46
C ARG A 197 -2.45 -2.24 16.74
N THR A 198 -1.65 -3.23 16.42
CA THR A 198 -2.08 -4.52 15.87
C THR A 198 -1.29 -5.63 16.53
N ARG A 199 -1.64 -6.88 16.28
CA ARG A 199 -0.82 -8.04 16.71
C ARG A 199 0.64 -7.92 16.27
N MET A 200 0.91 -7.20 15.17
CA MET A 200 2.24 -7.02 14.59
C MET A 200 3.05 -5.88 15.26
N THR A 201 2.39 -4.89 15.82
CA THR A 201 3.02 -3.63 16.25
C THR A 201 2.99 -3.38 17.75
N GLU A 202 2.17 -4.13 18.50
CA GLU A 202 1.93 -3.90 19.93
C GLU A 202 3.24 -3.88 20.74
N GLN A 203 4.14 -4.83 20.48
CA GLN A 203 5.45 -4.88 21.16
C GLN A 203 6.40 -3.77 20.69
N LEU A 204 6.30 -3.34 19.44
CA LEU A 204 7.17 -2.30 18.86
C LEU A 204 6.80 -0.90 19.34
N LEU A 205 5.52 -0.64 19.57
CA LEU A 205 4.99 0.67 19.94
C LEU A 205 5.13 0.97 21.44
N GLY A 206 5.31 -0.05 22.29
CA GLY A 206 5.40 0.13 23.73
C GLY A 206 4.22 0.94 24.28
N PRO A 207 4.45 1.97 25.12
CA PRO A 207 3.37 2.78 25.71
C PRO A 207 2.50 3.53 24.68
N MET A 208 3.02 3.79 23.48
CA MET A 208 2.24 4.43 22.42
C MET A 208 1.13 3.52 21.84
N ALA A 209 1.22 2.22 22.06
CA ALA A 209 0.24 1.26 21.54
C ALA A 209 -1.19 1.59 21.99
N GLU A 210 -1.37 2.10 23.20
CA GLU A 210 -2.69 2.46 23.73
C GLU A 210 -3.31 3.72 23.08
N LEU A 211 -2.50 4.50 22.37
CA LEU A 211 -2.91 5.78 21.77
C LEU A 211 -3.18 5.69 20.26
N VAL A 212 -2.87 4.56 19.63
CA VAL A 212 -2.90 4.39 18.18
C VAL A 212 -3.81 3.22 17.78
N ASP A 213 -5.10 3.45 17.80
CA ASP A 213 -6.09 2.43 17.45
C ASP A 213 -6.17 2.22 15.92
N PRO A 214 -6.31 0.99 15.41
CA PRO A 214 -6.55 0.72 13.99
C PRO A 214 -7.71 1.52 13.38
N GLU A 215 -8.75 1.77 14.16
CA GLU A 215 -9.91 2.57 13.74
C GLU A 215 -9.56 4.02 13.38
N GLN A 216 -8.44 4.56 13.87
CA GLN A 216 -7.96 5.90 13.52
C GLN A 216 -7.29 5.96 12.13
N VAL A 217 -6.90 4.83 11.57
CA VAL A 217 -6.33 4.74 10.21
C VAL A 217 -7.42 4.55 9.16
N MET A 218 -8.47 3.83 9.52
CA MET A 218 -9.56 3.42 8.63
C MET A 218 -10.17 4.59 7.84
N PRO A 219 -10.48 5.77 8.40
CA PRO A 219 -11.11 6.86 7.66
C PRO A 219 -10.31 7.32 6.44
N MET A 220 -8.97 7.39 6.56
CA MET A 220 -8.10 7.75 5.44
C MET A 220 -8.17 6.70 4.33
N VAL A 221 -8.02 5.42 4.67
CA VAL A 221 -8.04 4.32 3.69
C VAL A 221 -9.38 4.25 2.97
N VAL A 222 -10.48 4.34 3.69
CA VAL A 222 -11.82 4.32 3.11
C VAL A 222 -12.07 5.56 2.24
N PHE A 223 -11.59 6.75 2.63
CA PHE A 223 -11.64 7.93 1.78
C PHE A 223 -10.86 7.73 0.46
N LEU A 224 -9.66 7.14 0.51
CA LEU A 224 -8.86 6.87 -0.69
C LEU A 224 -9.55 5.88 -1.65
N CYS A 225 -10.43 5.02 -1.16
CA CYS A 225 -11.26 4.12 -1.96
C CYS A 225 -12.48 4.80 -2.59
N SER A 226 -12.84 6.01 -2.15
CA SER A 226 -14.07 6.67 -2.57
C SER A 226 -13.98 7.31 -3.97
N GLN A 227 -15.13 7.50 -4.58
CA GLN A 227 -15.23 8.28 -5.83
C GLN A 227 -14.92 9.77 -5.62
N GLN A 228 -15.03 10.26 -4.37
CA GLN A 228 -14.77 11.66 -4.02
C GLN A 228 -13.28 11.94 -3.83
N ASN A 229 -12.43 10.92 -3.76
CA ASN A 229 -10.98 11.11 -3.72
C ASN A 229 -10.48 11.60 -5.08
N PRO A 230 -9.89 12.82 -5.17
CA PRO A 230 -9.34 13.34 -6.42
C PRO A 230 -7.87 12.96 -6.64
N TYR A 231 -7.22 12.31 -5.66
CA TYR A 231 -5.79 12.08 -5.65
C TYR A 231 -5.41 10.66 -6.05
N THR A 232 -4.30 10.54 -6.72
CA THR A 232 -3.64 9.27 -7.09
C THR A 232 -2.13 9.44 -7.01
N HIS A 233 -1.37 8.35 -6.92
CA HIS A 233 0.09 8.39 -6.87
C HIS A 233 0.63 9.04 -5.57
N GLU A 234 -0.13 9.01 -4.49
CA GLU A 234 0.26 9.65 -3.24
C GLU A 234 0.47 8.66 -2.10
N ILE A 235 1.32 9.04 -1.16
CA ILE A 235 1.60 8.30 0.06
C ILE A 235 1.04 9.07 1.24
N PHE A 236 0.16 8.46 2.01
CA PHE A 236 -0.39 9.05 3.23
C PHE A 236 0.11 8.33 4.47
N THR A 237 0.19 9.04 5.58
CA THR A 237 0.40 8.46 6.91
C THR A 237 -0.78 8.79 7.80
N ALA A 238 -1.22 7.83 8.61
CA ALA A 238 -2.32 7.98 9.55
C ALA A 238 -2.07 7.17 10.82
N GLY A 239 -2.40 7.75 11.97
CA GLY A 239 -2.31 7.12 13.28
C GLY A 239 -2.37 8.14 14.41
N GLY A 240 -2.92 7.74 15.55
CA GLY A 240 -3.05 8.62 16.71
C GLY A 240 -3.82 9.91 16.45
N GLY A 241 -4.81 9.87 15.54
CA GLY A 241 -5.59 11.05 15.14
C GLY A 241 -4.84 12.01 14.19
N ARG A 242 -3.58 11.72 13.82
CA ARG A 242 -2.82 12.51 12.86
C ARG A 242 -2.92 11.92 11.46
N TYR A 243 -3.16 12.78 10.48
CA TYR A 243 -3.15 12.45 9.05
C TYR A 243 -2.15 13.35 8.32
N GLY A 244 -1.36 12.80 7.43
CA GLY A 244 -0.36 13.57 6.69
C GLY A 244 0.00 12.92 5.36
N ARG A 245 0.62 13.69 4.48
CA ARG A 245 1.20 13.20 3.24
C ARG A 245 2.71 12.95 3.44
N ILE A 246 3.20 11.86 2.90
CA ILE A 246 4.63 11.59 2.68
C ILE A 246 4.88 11.79 1.20
N PHE A 247 5.99 12.39 0.83
CA PHE A 247 6.34 12.60 -0.58
C PHE A 247 7.82 12.31 -0.81
N ILE A 248 8.15 11.94 -2.05
CA ILE A 248 9.52 11.80 -2.55
C ILE A 248 9.73 12.97 -3.49
N GLY A 249 10.73 13.77 -3.21
CA GLY A 249 11.07 14.95 -4.00
C GLY A 249 12.53 14.92 -4.45
N THR A 250 12.83 15.72 -5.46
CA THR A 250 14.18 16.02 -5.91
C THR A 250 14.40 17.52 -5.82
N ASN A 251 15.60 17.92 -5.37
CA ASN A 251 15.99 19.32 -5.32
C ASN A 251 16.58 19.76 -6.66
N GLU A 252 16.90 21.05 -6.79
CA GLU A 252 17.52 21.62 -7.99
C GLU A 252 18.94 21.07 -8.19
N GLY A 253 19.67 20.83 -7.11
CA GLY A 253 21.02 20.28 -7.11
C GLY A 253 22.04 21.26 -7.72
N TRP A 254 23.23 20.74 -8.03
CA TRP A 254 24.32 21.44 -8.70
C TRP A 254 24.42 21.03 -10.17
N PHE A 255 24.53 22.01 -11.06
CA PHE A 255 24.69 21.79 -12.50
C PHE A 255 26.08 22.17 -12.98
N ALA A 256 26.92 21.18 -13.26
CA ALA A 256 28.31 21.37 -13.70
C ALA A 256 28.45 21.87 -15.19
N GLY A 257 27.35 21.88 -15.93
CA GLY A 257 27.31 22.21 -17.35
C GLY A 257 27.17 20.99 -18.26
N SER A 258 26.44 21.14 -19.38
CA SER A 258 25.98 20.06 -20.27
C SER A 258 27.08 19.22 -20.91
N LYS A 259 28.30 19.72 -20.98
CA LYS A 259 29.50 19.04 -21.58
C LYS A 259 30.59 18.77 -20.55
N ALA A 260 30.39 19.18 -19.30
CA ALA A 260 31.37 18.96 -18.26
C ALA A 260 31.37 17.49 -17.81
N VAL A 261 32.53 17.00 -17.45
CA VAL A 261 32.71 15.74 -16.73
C VAL A 261 33.40 16.10 -15.42
N PRO A 262 32.65 16.43 -14.37
CA PRO A 262 33.23 16.84 -13.10
C PRO A 262 34.08 15.72 -12.50
N SER A 263 35.12 16.11 -11.78
CA SER A 263 35.93 15.20 -10.97
C SER A 263 35.17 14.82 -9.69
N VAL A 264 35.73 13.84 -8.96
CA VAL A 264 35.20 13.48 -7.62
C VAL A 264 35.37 14.64 -6.64
N ASP A 265 36.46 15.44 -6.80
CA ASP A 265 36.72 16.61 -5.94
C ASP A 265 35.68 17.71 -6.19
N ASP A 266 35.29 17.96 -7.47
CA ASP A 266 34.20 18.90 -7.79
C ASP A 266 32.87 18.50 -7.12
N ILE A 267 32.55 17.21 -7.07
CA ILE A 267 31.36 16.73 -6.35
C ILE A 267 31.48 17.04 -4.85
N ALA A 268 32.66 16.83 -4.26
CA ALA A 268 32.89 17.11 -2.85
C ALA A 268 32.77 18.61 -2.54
N ASP A 269 33.29 19.46 -3.40
CA ASP A 269 33.29 20.92 -3.26
C ASP A 269 31.86 21.52 -3.37
N HIS A 270 30.98 20.87 -4.16
CA HIS A 270 29.58 21.30 -4.35
C HIS A 270 28.56 20.49 -3.56
N LEU A 271 29.01 19.69 -2.57
CA LEU A 271 28.12 18.77 -1.82
C LEU A 271 26.99 19.49 -1.08
N ASP A 272 27.24 20.70 -0.59
CA ASP A 272 26.22 21.50 0.11
C ASP A 272 25.10 21.93 -0.84
N GLU A 273 25.43 22.34 -2.09
CA GLU A 273 24.45 22.68 -3.13
C GLU A 273 23.65 21.44 -3.56
N ILE A 274 24.34 20.30 -3.78
CA ILE A 274 23.70 19.03 -4.14
C ILE A 274 22.70 18.57 -3.08
N ARG A 275 22.94 18.89 -1.81
CA ARG A 275 22.10 18.47 -0.67
C ARG A 275 21.11 19.52 -0.21
N ASP A 276 21.10 20.72 -0.78
CA ASP A 276 20.19 21.78 -0.39
C ASP A 276 18.74 21.42 -0.72
N ILE A 277 17.89 21.33 0.30
CA ILE A 277 16.46 21.04 0.18
C ILE A 277 15.57 22.27 0.38
N SER A 278 16.14 23.48 0.31
CA SER A 278 15.38 24.75 0.43
C SER A 278 14.38 24.92 -0.72
N GLY A 279 14.69 24.34 -1.89
CA GLY A 279 13.79 24.20 -3.04
C GLY A 279 13.74 22.76 -3.53
N TYR A 280 12.54 22.26 -3.86
CA TYR A 280 12.36 20.91 -4.41
C TYR A 280 11.11 20.83 -5.28
N GLU A 281 11.10 19.85 -6.17
CA GLU A 281 9.93 19.44 -6.94
C GLU A 281 9.52 18.01 -6.56
N ILE A 282 8.25 17.67 -6.77
CA ILE A 282 7.69 16.34 -6.52
C ILE A 282 7.26 15.75 -7.87
N PRO A 283 8.16 15.09 -8.61
CA PRO A 283 7.80 14.52 -9.90
C PRO A 283 6.82 13.35 -9.72
N MET A 284 5.81 13.31 -10.59
CA MET A 284 4.79 12.26 -10.61
C MET A 284 5.15 11.12 -11.58
N SER A 285 6.27 11.23 -12.27
CA SER A 285 6.79 10.20 -13.17
C SER A 285 8.29 10.38 -13.43
N SER A 286 8.96 9.34 -13.91
CA SER A 286 10.36 9.43 -14.36
C SER A 286 10.55 10.43 -15.50
N ASN A 287 9.52 10.62 -16.35
CA ASN A 287 9.59 11.61 -17.42
C ASN A 287 9.60 13.05 -16.86
N GLU A 288 8.87 13.33 -15.80
CA GLU A 288 8.89 14.64 -15.16
C GLU A 288 10.23 14.93 -14.51
N GLU A 289 10.87 13.94 -13.89
CA GLU A 289 12.24 14.06 -13.37
C GLU A 289 13.26 14.32 -14.48
N ILE A 290 13.17 13.61 -15.61
CA ILE A 290 14.01 13.86 -16.78
C ILE A 290 13.80 15.29 -17.33
N MET A 291 12.58 15.84 -17.25
CA MET A 291 12.33 17.23 -17.65
C MET A 291 12.98 18.25 -16.72
N ILE A 292 13.17 17.93 -15.44
CA ILE A 292 13.94 18.79 -14.50
C ILE A 292 15.38 18.90 -14.99
N ILE A 293 16.01 17.76 -15.32
CA ILE A 293 17.35 17.72 -15.91
C ILE A 293 17.36 18.49 -17.25
N GLY A 294 16.33 18.31 -18.09
CA GLY A 294 16.21 19.01 -19.37
C GLY A 294 16.18 20.53 -19.24
N ARG A 295 15.52 21.06 -18.20
CA ARG A 295 15.53 22.50 -17.91
C ARG A 295 16.93 23.00 -17.56
N ALA A 296 17.67 22.27 -16.72
CA ALA A 296 19.05 22.62 -16.40
C ALA A 296 19.94 22.64 -17.66
N LEU A 297 19.73 21.70 -18.58
CA LEU A 297 20.47 21.64 -19.87
C LEU A 297 20.14 22.79 -20.81
N ALA A 298 18.92 23.33 -20.78
CA ALA A 298 18.50 24.44 -21.65
C ALA A 298 19.09 25.80 -21.21
N GLY A 299 19.54 25.88 -19.95
CA GLY A 299 20.02 27.13 -19.36
C GLY A 299 18.86 28.08 -18.97
N PRO A 300 19.15 29.18 -18.24
CA PRO A 300 18.16 30.18 -17.88
C PRO A 300 17.62 30.94 -19.08
#